data_ec8fae8d7466e4c1d2337671273d2eea
#
_entry.id   ec8fae8d7466e4c1d2337671273d2eea
#
_cell.length_a   1.000
_cell.length_b   1.000
_cell.length_c   1.000
_cell.angle_alpha   90.00
_cell.angle_beta   90.00
_cell.angle_gamma   90.00
#
_symmetry.space_group_name_H-M   'P 1'
#
loop_
_entity.id
_entity.type
_entity.pdbx_description
1 polymer ?
#
loop_
_entity_poly.entity_id
_entity_poly.type
_entity_poly.pdbx_seq_one_letter_code
_entity_poly.pdbx_strand_id
1 'polypeptide(L)'
;KIFFDELEIRAPDYYLDAAEENSLQTISQVISKIDPVLEKESPDAVLIYGDTNSCLSAIAAKRHKIPVFHMEAGNRSFDERIPEEINRRIVDHISDINMPLTEHARRYLLREGINPETIIKTGSCMEEVLDFYSDKIDVSDICSKLGLEKNSFFVLSSHREENVDSPDRLKKLILCLEKLIEDYDK
;
A
#
# COMPACT_ATOMS: atom_id res chain seq x y z
N LYS A 1 -11.24 -5.50 9.35
CA LYS A 1 -12.45 -5.13 10.09
C LYS A 1 -12.16 -3.95 11.02
N ILE A 2 -11.16 -4.04 11.90
CA ILE A 2 -10.82 -2.99 12.88
C ILE A 2 -10.65 -1.60 12.24
N PHE A 3 -9.92 -1.50 11.11
CA PHE A 3 -9.72 -0.23 10.41
C PHE A 3 -11.01 0.38 9.89
N PHE A 4 -11.94 -0.43 9.38
CA PHE A 4 -13.23 0.07 8.92
C PHE A 4 -14.06 0.62 10.08
N ASP A 5 -14.07 -0.10 11.21
CA ASP A 5 -14.85 0.27 12.39
C ASP A 5 -14.26 1.53 13.07
N GLU A 6 -12.93 1.60 13.28
CA GLU A 6 -12.29 2.72 13.99
C GLU A 6 -12.13 3.99 13.14
N LEU A 7 -11.91 3.84 11.85
CA LEU A 7 -11.82 4.98 10.92
C LEU A 7 -13.17 5.35 10.31
N GLU A 8 -14.27 4.69 10.72
CA GLU A 8 -15.63 4.96 10.23
C GLU A 8 -15.74 4.89 8.71
N ILE A 9 -14.97 3.98 8.10
CA ILE A 9 -15.00 3.75 6.66
C ILE A 9 -16.19 2.84 6.34
N ARG A 10 -16.99 3.23 5.36
CA ARG A 10 -18.12 2.38 4.92
C ARG A 10 -17.61 1.00 4.47
N ALA A 11 -18.44 -0.03 4.68
CA ALA A 11 -18.13 -1.37 4.21
C ALA A 11 -17.97 -1.41 2.68
N PRO A 12 -17.08 -2.26 2.15
CA PRO A 12 -16.98 -2.51 0.72
C PRO A 12 -18.30 -3.04 0.14
N ASP A 13 -18.63 -2.66 -1.08
CA ASP A 13 -19.81 -3.18 -1.79
C ASP A 13 -19.61 -4.63 -2.24
N TYR A 14 -18.37 -5.03 -2.50
CA TYR A 14 -17.99 -6.36 -2.94
C TYR A 14 -16.81 -6.91 -2.14
N TYR A 15 -16.90 -8.17 -1.77
CA TYR A 15 -15.82 -8.96 -1.21
C TYR A 15 -15.45 -10.03 -2.21
N LEU A 16 -14.22 -9.96 -2.75
CA LEU A 16 -13.77 -10.93 -3.77
C LEU A 16 -13.37 -12.27 -3.14
N ASP A 17 -13.04 -12.30 -1.84
CA ASP A 17 -12.50 -13.48 -1.16
C ASP A 17 -11.43 -14.20 -2.00
N ALA A 18 -10.46 -13.41 -2.48
CA ALA A 18 -9.46 -13.83 -3.45
C ALA A 18 -8.17 -14.36 -2.81
N ALA A 19 -8.08 -14.29 -1.47
CA ALA A 19 -6.89 -14.78 -0.77
C ALA A 19 -6.79 -16.31 -0.86
N GLU A 20 -5.61 -16.81 -1.25
CA GLU A 20 -5.29 -18.21 -1.44
C GLU A 20 -3.98 -18.55 -0.72
N GLU A 21 -3.60 -19.82 -0.72
CA GLU A 21 -2.37 -20.30 -0.05
C GLU A 21 -1.08 -19.70 -0.62
N ASN A 22 -1.07 -19.35 -1.90
CA ASN A 22 0.08 -18.71 -2.53
C ASN A 22 -0.30 -17.46 -3.34
N SER A 23 0.68 -16.59 -3.58
CA SER A 23 0.47 -15.30 -4.24
C SER A 23 0.00 -15.43 -5.69
N LEU A 24 0.43 -16.43 -6.44
CA LEU A 24 0.00 -16.62 -7.84
C LEU A 24 -1.46 -17.03 -7.92
N GLN A 25 -1.92 -17.89 -7.02
CA GLN A 25 -3.34 -18.26 -6.92
C GLN A 25 -4.16 -17.04 -6.51
N THR A 26 -3.71 -16.27 -5.51
CA THR A 26 -4.37 -15.01 -5.11
C THR A 26 -4.50 -14.04 -6.30
N ILE A 27 -3.42 -13.82 -7.06
CA ILE A 27 -3.45 -12.95 -8.26
C ILE A 27 -4.47 -13.46 -9.29
N SER A 28 -4.47 -14.77 -9.56
CA SER A 28 -5.42 -15.40 -10.48
C SER A 28 -6.87 -15.18 -10.04
N GLN A 29 -7.15 -15.34 -8.75
CA GLN A 29 -8.48 -15.12 -8.17
C GLN A 29 -8.89 -13.65 -8.22
N VAL A 30 -7.96 -12.71 -7.94
CA VAL A 30 -8.23 -11.26 -8.04
C VAL A 30 -8.69 -10.92 -9.46
N ILE A 31 -7.93 -11.33 -10.48
CA ILE A 31 -8.24 -11.02 -11.88
C ILE A 31 -9.56 -11.67 -12.31
N SER A 32 -9.78 -12.93 -11.95
CA SER A 32 -10.95 -13.69 -12.34
C SER A 32 -12.23 -13.21 -11.65
N LYS A 33 -12.16 -12.88 -10.34
CA LYS A 33 -13.33 -12.51 -9.56
C LYS A 33 -13.75 -11.05 -9.73
N ILE A 34 -12.83 -10.17 -10.12
CA ILE A 34 -13.17 -8.77 -10.42
C ILE A 34 -13.90 -8.64 -11.76
N ASP A 35 -13.67 -9.54 -12.71
CA ASP A 35 -14.24 -9.51 -14.05
C ASP A 35 -15.78 -9.36 -14.06
N PRO A 36 -16.57 -10.24 -13.40
CA PRO A 36 -18.02 -10.10 -13.37
C PRO A 36 -18.50 -8.85 -12.61
N VAL A 37 -17.71 -8.33 -11.68
CA VAL A 37 -18.01 -7.07 -10.99
C VAL A 37 -17.91 -5.90 -11.95
N LEU A 38 -16.81 -5.84 -12.73
CA LEU A 38 -16.62 -4.79 -13.74
C LEU A 38 -17.69 -4.85 -14.84
N GLU A 39 -18.07 -6.06 -15.26
CA GLU A 39 -19.15 -6.23 -16.25
C GLU A 39 -20.48 -5.70 -15.70
N LYS A 40 -20.81 -6.04 -14.47
CA LYS A 40 -22.08 -5.64 -13.83
C LYS A 40 -22.14 -4.15 -13.56
N GLU A 41 -21.10 -3.59 -12.95
CA GLU A 41 -21.09 -2.18 -12.53
C GLU A 41 -20.78 -1.22 -13.67
N SER A 42 -20.09 -1.69 -14.73
CA SER A 42 -19.71 -0.90 -15.91
C SER A 42 -19.17 0.49 -15.54
N PRO A 43 -18.14 0.60 -14.67
CA PRO A 43 -17.70 1.88 -14.16
C PRO A 43 -17.02 2.71 -15.25
N ASP A 44 -17.12 4.02 -15.18
CA ASP A 44 -16.45 4.96 -16.09
C ASP A 44 -14.92 4.95 -15.93
N ALA A 45 -14.43 4.59 -14.75
CA ALA A 45 -13.00 4.49 -14.44
C ALA A 45 -12.77 3.58 -13.22
N VAL A 46 -11.55 3.04 -13.12
CA VAL A 46 -11.06 2.31 -11.95
C VAL A 46 -9.91 3.09 -11.33
N LEU A 47 -10.01 3.35 -10.03
CA LEU A 47 -8.95 3.92 -9.21
C LEU A 47 -8.26 2.81 -8.42
N ILE A 48 -6.93 2.73 -8.57
CA ILE A 48 -6.07 1.82 -7.83
C ILE A 48 -5.15 2.63 -6.93
N TYR A 49 -5.02 2.22 -5.67
CA TYR A 49 -4.06 2.80 -4.74
C TYR A 49 -3.06 1.74 -4.28
N GLY A 50 -1.76 1.97 -4.57
CA GLY A 50 -0.67 1.09 -4.18
C GLY A 50 -0.47 -0.12 -5.10
N ASP A 51 0.20 -1.14 -4.59
CA ASP A 51 0.89 -2.18 -5.39
C ASP A 51 0.75 -3.61 -4.85
N THR A 52 -0.14 -3.86 -3.91
CA THR A 52 -0.45 -5.22 -3.46
C THR A 52 -1.05 -6.04 -4.60
N ASN A 53 -1.16 -7.35 -4.43
CA ASN A 53 -1.69 -8.24 -5.48
C ASN A 53 -3.07 -7.81 -6.03
N SER A 54 -3.86 -7.09 -5.23
CA SER A 54 -5.16 -6.54 -5.66
C SER A 54 -5.04 -5.50 -6.78
N CYS A 55 -3.92 -4.80 -6.90
CA CYS A 55 -3.70 -3.82 -7.97
C CYS A 55 -3.73 -4.45 -9.37
N LEU A 56 -3.45 -5.75 -9.48
CA LEU A 56 -3.47 -6.49 -10.74
C LEU A 56 -4.90 -6.66 -11.32
N SER A 57 -5.94 -6.29 -10.57
CA SER A 57 -7.29 -6.05 -11.09
C SER A 57 -7.30 -5.06 -12.26
N ALA A 58 -6.29 -4.19 -12.37
CA ALA A 58 -6.06 -3.32 -13.53
C ALA A 58 -6.07 -4.07 -14.86
N ILE A 59 -5.56 -5.31 -14.89
CA ILE A 59 -5.53 -6.13 -16.10
C ILE A 59 -6.96 -6.40 -16.61
N ALA A 60 -7.87 -6.77 -15.70
CA ALA A 60 -9.27 -6.97 -16.05
C ALA A 60 -9.93 -5.66 -16.51
N ALA A 61 -9.72 -4.54 -15.77
CA ALA A 61 -10.24 -3.24 -16.16
C ALA A 61 -9.80 -2.83 -17.59
N LYS A 62 -8.51 -3.01 -17.92
CA LYS A 62 -8.00 -2.74 -19.27
C LYS A 62 -8.61 -3.65 -20.34
N ARG A 63 -8.93 -4.92 -20.03
CA ARG A 63 -9.62 -5.83 -20.94
C ARG A 63 -11.05 -5.38 -21.22
N HIS A 64 -11.73 -4.81 -20.23
CA HIS A 64 -13.04 -4.16 -20.37
C HIS A 64 -12.96 -2.75 -21.00
N LYS A 65 -11.76 -2.25 -21.35
CA LYS A 65 -11.52 -0.90 -21.88
C LYS A 65 -11.93 0.22 -20.91
N ILE A 66 -11.89 -0.07 -19.61
CA ILE A 66 -12.16 0.89 -18.56
C ILE A 66 -10.86 1.64 -18.25
N PRO A 67 -10.85 2.98 -18.22
CA PRO A 67 -9.69 3.76 -17.83
C PRO A 67 -9.21 3.44 -16.41
N VAL A 68 -7.89 3.30 -16.25
CA VAL A 68 -7.25 3.00 -14.96
C VAL A 68 -6.43 4.19 -14.50
N PHE A 69 -6.70 4.64 -13.28
CA PHE A 69 -5.97 5.66 -12.56
C PHE A 69 -5.18 4.99 -11.43
N HIS A 70 -3.86 5.17 -11.41
CA HIS A 70 -3.00 4.54 -10.42
C HIS A 70 -2.38 5.58 -9.48
N MET A 71 -2.83 5.61 -8.23
CA MET A 71 -2.25 6.38 -7.14
C MET A 71 -1.06 5.63 -6.51
N GLU A 72 -0.08 6.39 -6.01
CA GLU A 72 1.19 5.87 -5.50
C GLU A 72 2.08 5.27 -6.61
N ALA A 73 1.84 5.65 -7.84
CA ALA A 73 2.58 5.20 -9.01
C ALA A 73 4.07 5.61 -8.98
N GLY A 74 4.90 4.84 -9.66
CA GLY A 74 6.29 5.21 -9.93
C GLY A 74 7.28 5.00 -8.78
N ASN A 75 6.86 4.51 -7.63
CA ASN A 75 7.79 4.10 -6.58
C ASN A 75 8.67 2.94 -7.09
N ARG A 76 9.96 2.92 -6.73
CA ARG A 76 10.89 1.86 -7.12
C ARG A 76 11.78 1.47 -5.95
N SER A 77 11.86 0.18 -5.68
CA SER A 77 12.83 -0.41 -4.76
C SER A 77 14.08 -0.88 -5.52
N PHE A 78 13.99 -1.08 -6.84
CA PHE A 78 15.02 -1.68 -7.69
C PHE A 78 15.42 -3.09 -7.24
N ASP A 79 14.53 -3.79 -6.56
CA ASP A 79 14.73 -5.15 -6.06
C ASP A 79 13.53 -6.02 -6.46
N GLU A 80 13.71 -6.84 -7.49
CA GLU A 80 12.67 -7.72 -8.03
C GLU A 80 12.33 -8.92 -7.12
N ARG A 81 13.05 -9.11 -6.01
CA ARG A 81 12.68 -10.06 -4.96
C ARG A 81 11.46 -9.59 -4.19
N ILE A 82 11.12 -8.31 -4.28
CA ILE A 82 9.95 -7.71 -3.66
C ILE A 82 8.76 -7.83 -4.61
N PRO A 83 7.72 -8.60 -4.29
CA PRO A 83 6.57 -8.81 -5.18
C PRO A 83 5.87 -7.52 -5.61
N GLU A 84 5.81 -6.53 -4.72
CA GLU A 84 5.22 -5.22 -4.97
C GLU A 84 5.96 -4.44 -6.07
N GLU A 85 7.27 -4.64 -6.21
CA GLU A 85 8.03 -4.00 -7.29
C GLU A 85 7.57 -4.47 -8.68
N ILE A 86 7.29 -5.77 -8.81
CA ILE A 86 6.78 -6.36 -10.05
C ILE A 86 5.36 -5.87 -10.31
N ASN A 87 4.48 -5.94 -9.32
CA ASN A 87 3.10 -5.51 -9.42
C ASN A 87 3.00 -4.04 -9.86
N ARG A 88 3.77 -3.18 -9.20
CA ARG A 88 3.80 -1.74 -9.45
C ARG A 88 4.24 -1.43 -10.87
N ARG A 89 5.32 -2.05 -11.37
CA ARG A 89 5.76 -1.88 -12.76
C ARG A 89 4.68 -2.27 -13.75
N ILE A 90 4.01 -3.40 -13.52
CA ILE A 90 2.91 -3.83 -14.40
C ILE A 90 1.81 -2.77 -14.43
N VAL A 91 1.33 -2.34 -13.27
CA VAL A 91 0.20 -1.41 -13.17
C VAL A 91 0.56 -0.04 -13.71
N ASP A 92 1.76 0.49 -13.40
CA ASP A 92 2.23 1.76 -13.94
C ASP A 92 2.19 1.79 -15.47
N HIS A 93 2.62 0.70 -16.12
CA HIS A 93 2.69 0.64 -17.59
C HIS A 93 1.36 0.40 -18.28
N ILE A 94 0.36 -0.15 -17.60
CA ILE A 94 -0.96 -0.37 -18.20
C ILE A 94 -2.00 0.69 -17.80
N SER A 95 -1.69 1.54 -16.82
CA SER A 95 -2.58 2.62 -16.38
C SER A 95 -2.66 3.75 -17.41
N ASP A 96 -3.83 4.36 -17.51
CA ASP A 96 -4.06 5.52 -18.39
C ASP A 96 -3.53 6.80 -17.74
N ILE A 97 -3.65 6.91 -16.42
CA ILE A 97 -3.12 8.03 -15.64
C ILE A 97 -2.33 7.48 -14.45
N ASN A 98 -1.09 7.93 -14.32
CA ASN A 98 -0.24 7.65 -13.18
C ASN A 98 -0.16 8.86 -12.24
N MET A 99 -0.44 8.66 -10.96
CA MET A 99 -0.47 9.69 -9.93
C MET A 99 0.62 9.43 -8.87
N PRO A 100 1.89 9.79 -9.16
CA PRO A 100 3.00 9.61 -8.23
C PRO A 100 2.90 10.60 -7.05
N LEU A 101 3.35 10.15 -5.87
CA LEU A 101 3.37 10.97 -4.66
C LEU A 101 4.55 11.96 -4.65
N THR A 102 5.66 11.59 -5.28
CA THR A 102 6.91 12.35 -5.22
C THR A 102 7.46 12.68 -6.61
N GLU A 103 8.34 13.68 -6.67
CA GLU A 103 9.07 14.00 -7.89
C GLU A 103 10.07 12.89 -8.28
N HIS A 104 10.59 12.13 -7.31
CA HIS A 104 11.43 10.97 -7.62
C HIS A 104 10.64 9.90 -8.36
N ALA A 105 9.46 9.53 -7.88
CA ALA A 105 8.57 8.57 -8.51
C ALA A 105 8.18 9.03 -9.94
N ARG A 106 7.83 10.32 -10.09
CA ARG A 106 7.55 10.91 -11.41
C ARG A 106 8.71 10.74 -12.38
N ARG A 107 9.94 10.99 -11.94
CA ARG A 107 11.14 10.84 -12.78
C ARG A 107 11.41 9.40 -13.18
N TYR A 108 11.08 8.43 -12.34
CA TYR A 108 11.20 7.01 -12.70
C TYR A 108 10.24 6.64 -13.82
N LEU A 109 8.96 7.04 -13.72
CA LEU A 109 7.98 6.83 -14.79
C LEU A 109 8.43 7.44 -16.12
N LEU A 110 8.95 8.67 -16.10
CA LEU A 110 9.49 9.30 -17.31
C LEU A 110 10.67 8.53 -17.92
N ARG A 111 11.58 8.03 -17.08
CA ARG A 111 12.74 7.22 -17.54
C ARG A 111 12.31 5.89 -18.13
N GLU A 112 11.21 5.34 -17.68
CA GLU A 112 10.62 4.10 -18.18
C GLU A 112 9.78 4.33 -19.46
N GLY A 113 9.70 5.56 -19.94
CA GLY A 113 9.05 5.90 -21.20
C GLY A 113 7.55 6.14 -21.08
N ILE A 114 7.00 6.33 -19.88
CA ILE A 114 5.60 6.71 -19.69
C ILE A 114 5.40 8.13 -20.22
N ASN A 115 4.30 8.33 -20.97
CA ASN A 115 3.96 9.64 -21.53
C ASN A 115 3.84 10.71 -20.45
N PRO A 116 4.61 11.81 -20.51
CA PRO A 116 4.55 12.88 -19.52
C PRO A 116 3.16 13.47 -19.27
N GLU A 117 2.29 13.49 -20.29
CA GLU A 117 0.92 14.01 -20.20
C GLU A 117 0.00 13.12 -19.35
N THR A 118 0.37 11.86 -19.15
CA THR A 118 -0.39 10.89 -18.34
C THR A 118 0.15 10.77 -16.90
N ILE A 119 1.13 11.60 -16.53
CA ILE A 119 1.75 11.58 -15.20
C ILE A 119 1.35 12.84 -14.44
N ILE A 120 0.52 12.70 -13.42
CA ILE A 120 0.02 13.80 -12.60
C ILE A 120 0.50 13.62 -11.17
N LYS A 121 1.50 14.40 -10.75
CA LYS A 121 1.97 14.34 -9.35
C LYS A 121 0.91 14.91 -8.41
N THR A 122 0.35 14.06 -7.56
CA THR A 122 -0.71 14.44 -6.60
C THR A 122 -0.16 14.80 -5.21
N GLY A 123 1.00 14.29 -4.84
CA GLY A 123 1.45 14.30 -3.44
C GLY A 123 0.83 13.17 -2.62
N SER A 124 1.21 13.10 -1.35
CA SER A 124 0.65 12.14 -0.40
C SER A 124 -0.62 12.72 0.25
N CYS A 125 -1.63 11.88 0.41
CA CYS A 125 -2.85 12.24 1.14
C CYS A 125 -2.73 12.03 2.66
N MET A 126 -1.57 11.62 3.17
CA MET A 126 -1.42 11.28 4.59
C MET A 126 -1.61 12.47 5.52
N GLU A 127 -1.20 13.68 5.11
CA GLU A 127 -1.42 14.90 5.90
C GLU A 127 -2.93 15.14 6.09
N GLU A 128 -3.69 15.10 5.01
CA GLU A 128 -5.16 15.27 5.03
C GLU A 128 -5.84 14.18 5.88
N VAL A 129 -5.35 12.93 5.81
CA VAL A 129 -5.87 11.84 6.65
C VAL A 129 -5.59 12.09 8.13
N LEU A 130 -4.37 12.51 8.48
CA LEU A 130 -4.00 12.79 9.86
C LEU A 130 -4.77 14.00 10.41
N ASP A 131 -4.94 15.05 9.60
CA ASP A 131 -5.73 16.23 9.99
C ASP A 131 -7.20 15.86 10.22
N PHE A 132 -7.79 15.06 9.34
CA PHE A 132 -9.17 14.58 9.47
C PHE A 132 -9.40 13.79 10.75
N TYR A 133 -8.43 13.01 11.21
CA TYR A 133 -8.53 12.22 12.42
C TYR A 133 -7.85 12.87 13.64
N SER A 134 -7.40 14.12 13.55
CA SER A 134 -6.65 14.81 14.62
C SER A 134 -7.37 14.77 15.96
N ASP A 135 -8.67 15.08 15.99
CA ASP A 135 -9.47 15.06 17.22
C ASP A 135 -9.51 13.66 17.86
N LYS A 136 -9.59 12.60 17.05
CA LYS A 136 -9.55 11.20 17.54
C LYS A 136 -8.16 10.82 18.06
N ILE A 137 -7.11 11.31 17.39
CA ILE A 137 -5.72 11.09 17.81
C ILE A 137 -5.47 11.78 19.17
N ASP A 138 -5.92 13.02 19.32
CA ASP A 138 -5.68 13.81 20.53
C ASP A 138 -6.37 13.26 21.78
N VAL A 139 -7.56 12.67 21.60
CA VAL A 139 -8.30 12.06 22.73
C VAL A 139 -7.97 10.58 22.94
N SER A 140 -7.05 10.01 22.15
CA SER A 140 -6.68 8.60 22.26
C SER A 140 -6.00 8.29 23.59
N ASP A 141 -6.49 7.27 24.26
CA ASP A 141 -5.96 6.77 25.54
C ASP A 141 -4.95 5.61 25.36
N ILE A 142 -4.50 5.36 24.14
CA ILE A 142 -3.64 4.21 23.81
C ILE A 142 -2.34 4.21 24.62
N CYS A 143 -1.69 5.35 24.77
CA CYS A 143 -0.47 5.45 25.58
C CYS A 143 -0.75 5.06 27.04
N SER A 144 -1.83 5.56 27.62
CA SER A 144 -2.24 5.20 28.99
C SER A 144 -2.57 3.72 29.13
N LYS A 145 -3.31 3.15 28.16
CA LYS A 145 -3.62 1.70 28.14
C LYS A 145 -2.40 0.82 28.06
N LEU A 146 -1.35 1.27 27.40
CA LEU A 146 -0.09 0.55 27.27
C LEU A 146 0.93 0.90 28.36
N GLY A 147 0.58 1.80 29.29
CA GLY A 147 1.50 2.26 30.35
C GLY A 147 2.68 3.07 29.82
N LEU A 148 2.49 3.76 28.68
CA LEU A 148 3.53 4.55 28.03
C LEU A 148 3.38 6.03 28.38
N GLU A 149 4.50 6.68 28.63
CA GLU A 149 4.58 8.14 28.82
C GLU A 149 4.93 8.83 27.49
N LYS A 150 4.29 9.96 27.23
CA LYS A 150 4.55 10.75 26.02
C LYS A 150 6.03 11.10 25.90
N ASN A 151 6.61 10.86 24.74
CA ASN A 151 8.03 11.07 24.42
C ASN A 151 9.02 10.15 25.16
N SER A 152 8.53 9.07 25.79
CA SER A 152 9.35 8.13 26.55
C SER A 152 9.37 6.72 25.98
N PHE A 153 9.08 6.56 24.70
CA PHE A 153 9.11 5.27 24.01
C PHE A 153 9.50 5.41 22.55
N PHE A 154 9.98 4.32 21.97
CA PHE A 154 10.19 4.17 20.53
C PHE A 154 9.08 3.31 19.94
N VAL A 155 8.68 3.62 18.71
CA VAL A 155 7.78 2.77 17.94
C VAL A 155 8.60 2.06 16.85
N LEU A 156 8.55 0.74 16.85
CA LEU A 156 9.14 -0.08 15.81
C LEU A 156 8.04 -0.72 14.99
N SER A 157 8.14 -0.60 13.66
CA SER A 157 7.36 -1.38 12.70
C SER A 157 8.30 -2.18 11.81
N SER A 158 8.20 -3.52 11.87
CA SER A 158 8.99 -4.43 11.04
C SER A 158 8.09 -5.56 10.56
N HIS A 159 7.86 -5.64 9.24
CA HIS A 159 6.92 -6.59 8.64
C HIS A 159 7.40 -7.19 7.31
N ARG A 160 8.63 -6.90 6.86
CA ARG A 160 9.18 -7.51 5.63
C ARG A 160 9.65 -8.92 5.92
N GLU A 161 9.23 -9.87 5.09
CA GLU A 161 9.62 -11.29 5.17
C GLU A 161 11.13 -11.46 5.35
N GLU A 162 11.93 -10.71 4.59
CA GLU A 162 13.39 -10.73 4.66
C GLU A 162 13.94 -10.45 6.06
N ASN A 163 13.24 -9.64 6.85
CA ASN A 163 13.70 -9.25 8.18
C ASN A 163 13.13 -10.14 9.28
N VAL A 164 11.90 -10.64 9.13
CA VAL A 164 11.21 -11.39 10.18
C VAL A 164 11.29 -12.90 10.00
N ASP A 165 11.41 -13.40 8.77
CA ASP A 165 11.46 -14.82 8.48
C ASP A 165 12.89 -15.40 8.53
N SER A 166 13.91 -14.54 8.55
CA SER A 166 15.30 -14.95 8.74
C SER A 166 15.68 -14.86 10.23
N PRO A 167 15.94 -16.01 10.92
CA PRO A 167 16.33 -16.01 12.34
C PRO A 167 17.54 -15.12 12.63
N ASP A 168 18.53 -15.11 11.74
CA ASP A 168 19.75 -14.32 11.90
C ASP A 168 19.47 -12.80 11.78
N ARG A 169 18.59 -12.38 10.88
CA ARG A 169 18.23 -10.98 10.71
C ARG A 169 17.33 -10.50 11.85
N LEU A 170 16.36 -11.31 12.25
CA LEU A 170 15.52 -11.03 13.40
C LEU A 170 16.36 -10.88 14.68
N LYS A 171 17.34 -11.77 14.90
CA LYS A 171 18.27 -11.68 16.03
C LYS A 171 19.08 -10.38 16.00
N LYS A 172 19.58 -9.97 14.84
CA LYS A 172 20.28 -8.68 14.70
C LYS A 172 19.38 -7.48 15.01
N LEU A 173 18.13 -7.53 14.58
CA LEU A 173 17.14 -6.50 14.90
C LEU A 173 16.91 -6.42 16.41
N ILE A 174 16.72 -7.56 17.08
CA ILE A 174 16.56 -7.63 18.54
C ILE A 174 17.80 -7.05 19.25
N LEU A 175 19.01 -7.40 18.83
CA LEU A 175 20.24 -6.84 19.41
C LEU A 175 20.33 -5.32 19.23
N CYS A 176 19.85 -4.78 18.11
CA CYS A 176 19.76 -3.32 17.94
C CYS A 176 18.78 -2.68 18.93
N LEU A 177 17.64 -3.33 19.19
CA LEU A 177 16.65 -2.85 20.15
C LEU A 177 17.18 -2.90 21.58
N GLU A 178 17.84 -4.01 21.98
CA GLU A 178 18.49 -4.14 23.26
C GLU A 178 19.50 -3.00 23.49
N LYS A 179 20.30 -2.69 22.45
CA LYS A 179 21.26 -1.59 22.51
C LYS A 179 20.57 -0.22 22.67
N LEU A 180 19.44 0.01 21.99
CA LEU A 180 18.67 1.25 22.15
C LEU A 180 18.11 1.36 23.59
N ILE A 181 17.61 0.26 24.17
CA ILE A 181 17.13 0.24 25.54
C ILE A 181 18.25 0.60 26.51
N GLU A 182 19.45 0.00 26.34
CA GLU A 182 20.62 0.30 27.18
C GLU A 182 21.06 1.78 27.05
N ASP A 183 21.10 2.33 25.83
CA ASP A 183 21.63 3.68 25.59
C ASP A 183 20.66 4.79 26.03
N TYR A 184 19.35 4.52 26.05
CA TYR A 184 18.32 5.53 26.36
C TYR A 184 17.55 5.25 27.65
N ASP A 185 17.81 4.14 28.35
CA ASP A 185 17.11 3.72 29.57
C ASP A 185 15.57 3.70 29.38
N LYS A 186 15.09 3.12 28.25
CA LYS A 186 13.68 3.18 27.84
C LYS A 186 13.18 1.83 27.31
#